data_d7339213a3ce6a96f01cd4b8a0450d4a
#
_entry.id   d7339213a3ce6a96f01cd4b8a0450d4a
#
_cell.length_a   1.000
_cell.length_b   1.000
_cell.length_c   1.000
_cell.angle_alpha   90.00
_cell.angle_beta   90.00
_cell.angle_gamma   90.00
#
_symmetry.space_group_name_H-M   'P 1'
#
loop_
_entity.id
_entity.type
_entity.pdbx_description
1 polymer ?
#
loop_
_entity_poly.entity_id
_entity_poly.type
_entity_poly.pdbx_seq_one_letter_code
_entity_poly.pdbx_strand_id
1 'polypeptide(L)'
;MRLADFQLRAIAELKDKMAEPDLHNIVLKSPTGSGKTIILTHFMDEYHSENACVVFVWFTPGKGDLEEQSKEKMDRYIRNAQTKLLADVMTSGFAECDSVFINWEKLNKKGNNALKDSERTNFIEWIEKARMAGLQFTLIIDESHTNDTIKTEEIVSLFHADKVIRCSATPKNYSANELVEVTDEEVIEAGLIKKMIAINMELPDAVNLVQD
;
A
#
# COMPACT_ATOMS: atom_id res chain seq x y z
N MET A 1 -13.69 3.25 -14.54
CA MET A 1 -14.40 3.25 -13.23
C MET A 1 -14.46 4.69 -12.76
N ARG A 2 -15.54 5.13 -12.11
CA ARG A 2 -15.63 6.48 -11.53
C ARG A 2 -15.25 6.39 -10.04
N LEU A 3 -14.27 7.19 -9.61
CA LEU A 3 -13.90 7.30 -8.19
C LEU A 3 -14.97 8.11 -7.44
N ALA A 4 -15.16 7.79 -6.16
CA ALA A 4 -15.96 8.59 -5.25
C ALA A 4 -15.21 9.87 -4.84
N ASP A 5 -15.92 10.91 -4.44
CA ASP A 5 -15.34 12.22 -4.12
C ASP A 5 -14.31 12.13 -2.98
N PHE A 6 -14.57 11.32 -1.95
CA PHE A 6 -13.60 11.09 -0.87
C PHE A 6 -12.32 10.39 -1.35
N GLN A 7 -12.42 9.50 -2.37
CA GLN A 7 -11.26 8.83 -2.95
C GLN A 7 -10.39 9.85 -3.71
N LEU A 8 -11.02 10.73 -4.49
CA LEU A 8 -10.32 11.82 -5.20
C LEU A 8 -9.63 12.77 -4.21
N ARG A 9 -10.33 13.14 -3.12
CA ARG A 9 -9.77 13.97 -2.04
C ARG A 9 -8.57 13.28 -1.40
N ALA A 10 -8.69 12.01 -1.01
CA ALA A 10 -7.59 11.27 -0.38
C ALA A 10 -6.37 11.14 -1.29
N ILE A 11 -6.56 10.97 -2.61
CA ILE A 11 -5.48 10.96 -3.61
C ILE A 11 -4.77 12.32 -3.64
N ALA A 12 -5.53 13.41 -3.70
CA ALA A 12 -4.97 14.75 -3.70
C ALA A 12 -4.16 15.04 -2.42
N GLU A 13 -4.72 14.72 -1.25
CA GLU A 13 -4.02 14.89 0.04
C GLU A 13 -2.75 14.04 0.14
N LEU A 14 -2.73 12.81 -0.39
CA LEU A 14 -1.51 12.00 -0.46
C LEU A 14 -0.44 12.68 -1.33
N LYS A 15 -0.83 13.23 -2.49
CA LYS A 15 0.10 13.97 -3.37
C LYS A 15 0.66 15.21 -2.68
N ASP A 16 -0.17 15.98 -2.00
CA ASP A 16 0.26 17.17 -1.25
C ASP A 16 1.28 16.80 -0.17
N LYS A 17 1.01 15.76 0.61
CA LYS A 17 1.93 15.27 1.66
C LYS A 17 3.22 14.71 1.09
N MET A 18 3.19 14.07 -0.06
CA MET A 18 4.39 13.62 -0.75
C MET A 18 5.29 14.80 -1.17
N ALA A 19 4.70 15.94 -1.50
CA ALA A 19 5.44 17.14 -1.88
C ALA A 19 6.09 17.88 -0.70
N GLU A 20 5.71 17.59 0.55
CA GLU A 20 6.28 18.21 1.74
C GLU A 20 7.70 17.64 2.02
N PRO A 21 8.79 18.43 1.93
CA PRO A 21 10.16 17.89 2.02
C PRO A 21 10.46 17.23 3.36
N ASP A 22 10.00 17.81 4.46
CA ASP A 22 10.29 17.37 5.83
C ASP A 22 9.35 16.27 6.34
N LEU A 23 8.32 15.90 5.57
CA LEU A 23 7.36 14.90 5.94
C LEU A 23 7.78 13.52 5.38
N HIS A 24 8.39 12.69 6.19
CA HIS A 24 8.86 11.35 5.78
C HIS A 24 7.82 10.24 5.99
N ASN A 25 6.94 10.40 6.95
CA ASN A 25 5.87 9.44 7.25
C ASN A 25 4.51 10.02 6.89
N ILE A 26 3.72 9.24 6.17
CA ILE A 26 2.34 9.57 5.81
C ILE A 26 1.46 8.42 6.28
N VAL A 27 0.32 8.73 6.86
CA VAL A 27 -0.62 7.73 7.37
C VAL A 27 -1.94 7.84 6.61
N LEU A 28 -2.29 6.80 5.87
CA LEU A 28 -3.61 6.66 5.27
C LEU A 28 -4.50 5.84 6.21
N LYS A 29 -5.36 6.53 6.96
CA LYS A 29 -6.42 5.92 7.75
C LYS A 29 -7.65 5.74 6.87
N SER A 30 -8.06 4.50 6.67
CA SER A 30 -9.16 4.19 5.77
C SER A 30 -9.86 2.91 6.20
N PRO A 31 -11.19 2.91 6.40
CA PRO A 31 -11.92 1.73 6.85
C PRO A 31 -11.89 0.61 5.82
N THR A 32 -12.19 -0.61 6.28
CA THR A 32 -12.34 -1.76 5.40
C THR A 32 -13.51 -1.51 4.43
N GLY A 33 -13.31 -1.81 3.16
CA GLY A 33 -14.33 -1.58 2.13
C GLY A 33 -14.33 -0.18 1.49
N SER A 34 -13.53 0.77 1.98
CA SER A 34 -13.39 2.12 1.39
C SER A 34 -12.76 2.16 -0.01
N GLY A 35 -12.19 1.04 -0.46
CA GLY A 35 -11.41 0.99 -1.70
C GLY A 35 -9.97 1.49 -1.54
N LYS A 36 -9.34 1.25 -0.40
CA LYS A 36 -7.93 1.61 -0.11
C LYS A 36 -6.98 1.29 -1.26
N THR A 37 -7.07 0.06 -1.82
CA THR A 37 -6.27 -0.35 -2.97
C THR A 37 -6.50 0.55 -4.19
N ILE A 38 -7.74 0.97 -4.44
CA ILE A 38 -8.11 1.85 -5.55
C ILE A 38 -7.49 3.24 -5.33
N ILE A 39 -7.60 3.79 -4.13
CA ILE A 39 -7.00 5.09 -3.77
C ILE A 39 -5.49 5.04 -4.03
N LEU A 40 -4.80 4.03 -3.50
CA LEU A 40 -3.36 3.91 -3.62
C LEU A 40 -2.90 3.70 -5.07
N THR A 41 -3.58 2.86 -5.85
CA THR A 41 -3.18 2.61 -7.25
C THR A 41 -3.36 3.85 -8.13
N HIS A 42 -4.44 4.60 -7.95
CA HIS A 42 -4.64 5.87 -8.67
C HIS A 42 -3.67 6.96 -8.18
N PHE A 43 -3.40 7.04 -6.88
CA PHE A 43 -2.38 7.92 -6.33
C PHE A 43 -1.01 7.65 -6.95
N MET A 44 -0.57 6.40 -7.00
CA MET A 44 0.72 6.01 -7.57
C MET A 44 0.82 6.38 -9.06
N ASP A 45 -0.22 6.11 -9.84
CA ASP A 45 -0.28 6.46 -11.26
C ASP A 45 -0.20 7.97 -11.50
N GLU A 46 -1.03 8.74 -10.78
CA GLU A 46 -1.00 10.19 -10.88
C GLU A 46 0.35 10.78 -10.43
N TYR A 47 0.93 10.25 -9.37
CA TYR A 47 2.22 10.72 -8.87
C TYR A 47 3.36 10.42 -9.84
N HIS A 48 3.38 9.23 -10.46
CA HIS A 48 4.35 8.86 -11.47
C HIS A 48 4.31 9.76 -12.71
N SER A 49 3.14 10.28 -13.08
CA SER A 49 3.02 11.18 -14.23
C SER A 49 3.83 12.48 -14.08
N GLU A 50 4.11 12.87 -12.85
CA GLU A 50 4.86 14.08 -12.50
C GLU A 50 6.26 13.77 -11.96
N ASN A 51 6.50 12.55 -11.46
CA ASN A 51 7.67 12.13 -10.72
C ASN A 51 8.17 10.76 -11.18
N ALA A 52 8.68 10.65 -12.40
CA ALA A 52 9.06 9.37 -12.99
C ALA A 52 10.21 8.65 -12.25
N CYS A 53 11.10 9.39 -11.58
CA CYS A 53 12.21 8.81 -10.80
C CYS A 53 11.77 8.12 -9.50
N VAL A 54 10.51 8.24 -9.10
CA VAL A 54 9.99 7.57 -7.89
C VAL A 54 9.62 6.13 -8.21
N VAL A 55 10.07 5.22 -7.34
CA VAL A 55 9.70 3.80 -7.34
C VAL A 55 8.87 3.54 -6.10
N PHE A 56 7.63 3.09 -6.31
CA PHE A 56 6.80 2.64 -5.21
C PHE A 56 7.06 1.17 -4.89
N VAL A 57 7.28 0.85 -3.61
CA VAL A 57 7.40 -0.52 -3.14
C VAL A 57 6.30 -0.79 -2.12
N TRP A 58 5.31 -1.58 -2.53
CA TRP A 58 4.13 -1.89 -1.73
C TRP A 58 4.31 -3.23 -1.01
N PHE A 59 4.39 -3.16 0.30
CA PHE A 59 4.48 -4.33 1.17
C PHE A 59 3.08 -4.78 1.62
N THR A 60 2.78 -6.05 1.31
CA THR A 60 1.55 -6.71 1.73
C THR A 60 1.80 -7.67 2.90
N PRO A 61 0.79 -7.93 3.77
CA PRO A 61 0.89 -8.94 4.83
C PRO A 61 1.22 -10.33 4.28
N GLY A 62 1.90 -11.15 5.09
CA GLY A 62 2.51 -12.41 4.69
C GLY A 62 1.57 -13.59 4.44
N LYS A 63 0.26 -13.45 4.56
CA LYS A 63 -0.70 -14.55 4.33
C LYS A 63 -1.42 -14.39 3.00
N GLY A 64 -1.34 -15.44 2.18
CA GLY A 64 -1.93 -15.47 0.83
C GLY A 64 -1.09 -14.70 -0.19
N ASP A 65 -1.52 -14.71 -1.44
CA ASP A 65 -0.85 -14.05 -2.56
C ASP A 65 -1.36 -12.60 -2.71
N LEU A 66 -1.31 -11.84 -1.61
CA LEU A 66 -1.86 -10.48 -1.56
C LEU A 66 -1.05 -9.50 -2.42
N GLU A 67 0.25 -9.73 -2.58
CA GLU A 67 1.10 -8.97 -3.48
C GLU A 67 0.65 -9.13 -4.94
N GLU A 68 0.35 -10.37 -5.38
CA GLU A 68 -0.16 -10.66 -6.72
C GLU A 68 -1.53 -10.05 -6.93
N GLN A 69 -2.44 -10.21 -5.96
CA GLN A 69 -3.78 -9.60 -6.01
C GLN A 69 -3.74 -8.07 -6.09
N SER A 70 -2.82 -7.43 -5.37
CA SER A 70 -2.66 -5.97 -5.40
C SER A 70 -2.09 -5.51 -6.74
N LYS A 71 -1.11 -6.22 -7.26
CA LYS A 71 -0.58 -6.01 -8.62
C LYS A 71 -1.67 -6.16 -9.69
N GLU A 72 -2.41 -7.27 -9.68
CA GLU A 72 -3.51 -7.51 -10.64
C GLU A 72 -4.60 -6.43 -10.59
N LYS A 73 -4.90 -5.92 -9.39
CA LYS A 73 -5.84 -4.80 -9.25
C LYS A 73 -5.28 -3.54 -9.89
N MET A 74 -4.01 -3.21 -9.69
CA MET A 74 -3.39 -2.07 -10.34
C MET A 74 -3.39 -2.23 -11.86
N ASP A 75 -2.99 -3.37 -12.38
CA ASP A 75 -3.01 -3.68 -13.82
C ASP A 75 -4.41 -3.55 -14.44
N ARG A 76 -5.44 -3.85 -13.67
CA ARG A 76 -6.85 -3.74 -14.09
C ARG A 76 -7.35 -2.30 -14.09
N TYR A 77 -6.95 -1.49 -13.10
CA TYR A 77 -7.44 -0.13 -12.91
C TYR A 77 -6.64 0.88 -13.73
N ILE A 78 -5.35 0.68 -13.83
CA ILE A 78 -4.41 1.61 -14.45
C ILE A 78 -3.88 1.03 -15.76
N ARG A 79 -4.18 1.72 -16.85
CA ARG A 79 -3.72 1.30 -18.17
C ARG A 79 -2.23 1.59 -18.32
N ASN A 80 -1.46 0.57 -18.71
CA ASN A 80 -0.01 0.63 -18.90
C ASN A 80 0.80 0.89 -17.60
N ALA A 81 0.26 0.52 -16.44
CA ALA A 81 1.02 0.56 -15.19
C ALA A 81 2.29 -0.32 -15.31
N GLN A 82 3.41 0.20 -14.83
CA GLN A 82 4.67 -0.57 -14.76
C GLN A 82 4.71 -1.30 -13.43
N THR A 83 4.13 -2.48 -13.39
CA THR A 83 3.99 -3.28 -12.18
C THR A 83 4.97 -4.44 -12.16
N LYS A 84 5.60 -4.70 -11.01
CA LYS A 84 6.55 -5.78 -10.79
C LYS A 84 6.24 -6.54 -9.51
N LEU A 85 6.59 -7.82 -9.50
CA LEU A 85 6.77 -8.61 -8.28
C LEU A 85 8.25 -8.68 -7.91
N LEU A 86 8.55 -9.21 -6.73
CA LEU A 86 9.94 -9.40 -6.29
C LEU A 86 10.78 -10.20 -7.31
N ALA A 87 10.21 -11.24 -7.93
CA ALA A 87 10.88 -12.06 -8.93
C ALA A 87 11.30 -11.26 -10.19
N ASP A 88 10.46 -10.29 -10.60
CA ASP A 88 10.77 -9.41 -11.74
C ASP A 88 11.93 -8.47 -11.38
N VAL A 89 11.94 -7.93 -10.16
CA VAL A 89 13.05 -7.11 -9.68
C VAL A 89 14.35 -7.90 -9.59
N MET A 90 14.28 -9.15 -9.13
CA MET A 90 15.45 -10.04 -9.07
C MET A 90 16.05 -10.31 -10.43
N THR A 91 15.25 -10.22 -11.50
CA THR A 91 15.67 -10.48 -12.89
C THR A 91 16.14 -9.20 -13.60
N SER A 92 15.41 -8.10 -13.44
CA SER A 92 15.59 -6.88 -14.25
C SER A 92 15.90 -5.61 -13.45
N GLY A 93 15.91 -5.70 -12.12
CA GLY A 93 16.09 -4.54 -11.23
C GLY A 93 14.90 -3.58 -11.22
N PHE A 94 15.16 -2.39 -10.71
CA PHE A 94 14.19 -1.29 -10.65
C PHE A 94 14.36 -0.34 -11.85
N ALA A 95 13.25 0.27 -12.27
CA ALA A 95 13.21 1.27 -13.34
C ALA A 95 12.31 2.45 -12.93
N GLU A 96 12.36 3.53 -13.71
CA GLU A 96 11.45 4.68 -13.55
C GLU A 96 9.98 4.22 -13.62
N CYS A 97 9.13 4.87 -12.84
CA CYS A 97 7.69 4.58 -12.72
C CYS A 97 7.35 3.15 -12.27
N ASP A 98 8.29 2.38 -11.73
CA ASP A 98 7.99 1.06 -11.21
C ASP A 98 7.08 1.11 -9.98
N SER A 99 6.07 0.22 -9.98
CA SER A 99 5.22 -0.11 -8.84
C SER A 99 5.46 -1.56 -8.46
N VAL A 100 6.22 -1.80 -7.42
CA VAL A 100 6.69 -3.12 -7.01
C VAL A 100 5.87 -3.65 -5.84
N PHE A 101 5.34 -4.85 -5.95
CA PHE A 101 4.53 -5.50 -4.92
C PHE A 101 5.33 -6.65 -4.29
N ILE A 102 5.52 -6.60 -2.97
CA ILE A 102 6.35 -7.56 -2.24
C ILE A 102 5.58 -8.09 -1.03
N ASN A 103 5.56 -9.40 -0.89
CA ASN A 103 5.15 -10.01 0.34
C ASN A 103 6.24 -9.78 1.40
N TRP A 104 5.84 -9.19 2.52
CA TRP A 104 6.71 -8.86 3.63
C TRP A 104 7.55 -10.03 4.16
N GLU A 105 6.96 -11.23 4.21
CA GLU A 105 7.65 -12.41 4.72
C GLU A 105 8.83 -12.86 3.85
N LYS A 106 8.80 -12.52 2.54
CA LYS A 106 9.89 -12.86 1.62
C LYS A 106 11.20 -12.16 1.97
N LEU A 107 11.13 -10.99 2.62
CA LEU A 107 12.32 -10.25 3.07
C LEU A 107 12.78 -10.59 4.49
N ASN A 108 11.99 -11.33 5.28
CA ASN A 108 12.36 -11.73 6.62
C ASN A 108 13.49 -12.76 6.60
N LYS A 109 14.44 -12.63 7.54
CA LYS A 109 15.59 -13.57 7.70
C LYS A 109 15.22 -14.98 8.16
N LYS A 110 13.97 -15.21 8.61
CA LYS A 110 13.50 -16.47 9.18
C LYS A 110 12.14 -16.82 8.60
N GLY A 111 12.06 -17.94 7.91
CA GLY A 111 10.80 -18.49 7.39
C GLY A 111 11.03 -19.33 6.12
N ASN A 112 10.09 -20.21 5.79
CA ASN A 112 10.18 -21.10 4.62
C ASN A 112 10.16 -20.33 3.27
N ASN A 113 9.71 -19.06 3.28
CA ASN A 113 9.59 -18.21 2.10
C ASN A 113 10.65 -17.08 2.05
N ALA A 114 11.62 -17.08 2.98
CA ALA A 114 12.65 -16.06 3.01
C ALA A 114 13.62 -16.20 1.84
N LEU A 115 14.11 -15.06 1.33
CA LEU A 115 15.21 -15.04 0.35
C LEU A 115 16.44 -15.73 0.93
N LYS A 116 17.11 -16.53 0.11
CA LYS A 116 18.42 -17.08 0.43
C LYS A 116 19.45 -15.96 0.53
N ASP A 117 20.55 -16.18 1.21
CA ASP A 117 21.58 -15.14 1.42
C ASP A 117 22.11 -14.56 0.09
N SER A 118 22.30 -15.39 -0.94
CA SER A 118 22.71 -14.94 -2.26
C SER A 118 21.67 -14.10 -2.98
N GLU A 119 20.39 -14.45 -2.85
CA GLU A 119 19.26 -13.70 -3.42
C GLU A 119 19.08 -12.37 -2.69
N ARG A 120 19.27 -12.36 -1.36
CA ARG A 120 19.23 -11.15 -0.56
C ARG A 120 20.36 -10.19 -0.95
N THR A 121 21.57 -10.69 -1.17
CA THR A 121 22.71 -9.88 -1.64
C THR A 121 22.41 -9.26 -3.00
N ASN A 122 21.90 -10.04 -3.95
CA ASN A 122 21.50 -9.56 -5.25
C ASN A 122 20.39 -8.50 -5.18
N PHE A 123 19.40 -8.69 -4.29
CA PHE A 123 18.33 -7.71 -4.10
C PHE A 123 18.87 -6.36 -3.57
N ILE A 124 19.80 -6.41 -2.60
CA ILE A 124 20.46 -5.20 -2.09
C ILE A 124 21.24 -4.50 -3.20
N GLU A 125 21.99 -5.24 -4.01
CA GLU A 125 22.72 -4.68 -5.15
C GLU A 125 21.78 -3.97 -6.15
N TRP A 126 20.57 -4.50 -6.37
CA TRP A 126 19.58 -3.84 -7.23
C TRP A 126 19.06 -2.52 -6.62
N ILE A 127 18.84 -2.48 -5.30
CA ILE A 127 18.47 -1.24 -4.60
C ILE A 127 19.58 -0.19 -4.75
N GLU A 128 20.83 -0.56 -4.52
CA GLU A 128 21.98 0.35 -4.64
C GLU A 128 22.14 0.86 -6.08
N LYS A 129 22.06 -0.01 -7.08
CA LYS A 129 22.10 0.37 -8.50
C LYS A 129 20.98 1.37 -8.86
N ALA A 130 19.78 1.13 -8.40
CA ALA A 130 18.64 2.02 -8.62
C ALA A 130 18.91 3.42 -8.02
N ARG A 131 19.41 3.46 -6.79
CA ARG A 131 19.75 4.72 -6.12
C ARG A 131 20.88 5.47 -6.83
N MET A 132 21.90 4.75 -7.27
CA MET A 132 22.99 5.35 -8.07
C MET A 132 22.49 5.91 -9.41
N ALA A 133 21.44 5.33 -9.96
CA ALA A 133 20.75 5.83 -11.15
C ALA A 133 19.82 7.03 -10.88
N GLY A 134 19.68 7.47 -9.62
CA GLY A 134 18.86 8.61 -9.23
C GLY A 134 17.41 8.26 -8.91
N LEU A 135 17.06 6.97 -8.80
CA LEU A 135 15.73 6.55 -8.38
C LEU A 135 15.52 6.78 -6.88
N GLN A 136 14.33 7.21 -6.53
CA GLN A 136 13.88 7.47 -5.16
C GLN A 136 12.84 6.44 -4.74
N PHE A 137 12.98 5.89 -3.53
CA PHE A 137 12.05 4.88 -3.05
C PHE A 137 10.99 5.47 -2.11
N THR A 138 9.73 5.19 -2.41
CA THR A 138 8.59 5.40 -1.51
C THR A 138 8.00 4.06 -1.13
N LEU A 139 7.94 3.77 0.17
CA LEU A 139 7.38 2.51 0.65
C LEU A 139 5.90 2.68 1.00
N ILE A 140 5.08 1.73 0.61
CA ILE A 140 3.68 1.60 1.03
C ILE A 140 3.59 0.34 1.90
N ILE A 141 3.15 0.50 3.16
CA ILE A 141 3.03 -0.58 4.13
C ILE A 141 1.55 -0.79 4.43
N ASP A 142 0.99 -1.83 3.84
CA ASP A 142 -0.42 -2.18 4.07
C ASP A 142 -0.59 -2.94 5.39
N GLU A 143 -1.73 -2.73 6.05
CA GLU A 143 -2.05 -3.31 7.36
C GLU A 143 -0.94 -3.07 8.40
N SER A 144 -0.43 -1.85 8.47
CA SER A 144 0.71 -1.44 9.30
C SER A 144 0.55 -1.70 10.81
N HIS A 145 -0.68 -1.97 11.27
CA HIS A 145 -0.98 -2.29 12.67
C HIS A 145 -0.54 -3.73 13.07
N THR A 146 -0.35 -4.62 12.10
CA THR A 146 0.07 -6.01 12.33
C THR A 146 1.58 -6.23 12.19
N ASN A 147 2.29 -5.25 11.65
CA ASN A 147 3.71 -5.36 11.37
C ASN A 147 4.54 -4.88 12.56
N ASP A 148 5.55 -5.67 12.89
CA ASP A 148 6.52 -5.36 13.92
C ASP A 148 7.29 -4.08 13.54
N THR A 149 7.27 -3.07 14.40
CA THR A 149 7.89 -1.76 14.17
C THR A 149 9.38 -1.88 13.84
N ILE A 150 10.10 -2.79 14.50
CA ILE A 150 11.53 -3.02 14.29
C ILE A 150 11.82 -3.51 12.86
N LYS A 151 10.99 -4.43 12.36
CA LYS A 151 11.16 -4.95 10.99
C LYS A 151 10.83 -3.92 9.93
N THR A 152 9.85 -3.07 10.21
CA THR A 152 9.52 -1.93 9.33
C THR A 152 10.71 -1.00 9.21
N GLU A 153 11.35 -0.65 10.31
CA GLU A 153 12.52 0.23 10.33
C GLU A 153 13.72 -0.39 9.61
N GLU A 154 13.95 -1.70 9.75
CA GLU A 154 14.99 -2.41 9.00
C GLU A 154 14.77 -2.30 7.48
N ILE A 155 13.54 -2.42 7.01
CA ILE A 155 13.22 -2.33 5.57
C ILE A 155 13.30 -0.88 5.08
N VAL A 156 12.76 0.07 5.83
CA VAL A 156 12.90 1.50 5.52
C VAL A 156 14.38 1.87 5.38
N SER A 157 15.21 1.40 6.30
CA SER A 157 16.66 1.57 6.25
C SER A 157 17.29 0.87 5.05
N LEU A 158 16.87 -0.35 4.71
CA LEU A 158 17.40 -1.10 3.58
C LEU A 158 17.18 -0.38 2.24
N PHE A 159 16.00 0.20 2.05
CA PHE A 159 15.67 0.96 0.83
C PHE A 159 16.20 2.39 0.87
N HIS A 160 16.63 2.88 2.03
CA HIS A 160 16.87 4.30 2.25
C HIS A 160 15.69 5.14 1.74
N ALA A 161 14.49 4.75 2.14
CA ALA A 161 13.26 5.30 1.59
C ALA A 161 13.10 6.78 1.95
N ASP A 162 12.77 7.59 0.95
CA ASP A 162 12.52 9.02 1.12
C ASP A 162 11.20 9.27 1.84
N LYS A 163 10.19 8.45 1.53
CA LYS A 163 8.83 8.53 2.08
C LYS A 163 8.32 7.14 2.45
N VAL A 164 7.49 7.09 3.49
CA VAL A 164 6.78 5.88 3.92
C VAL A 164 5.29 6.18 4.10
N ILE A 165 4.43 5.50 3.36
CA ILE A 165 2.97 5.57 3.48
C ILE A 165 2.50 4.34 4.25
N ARG A 166 1.95 4.55 5.43
CA ARG A 166 1.41 3.49 6.29
C ARG A 166 -0.11 3.45 6.17
N CYS A 167 -0.64 2.31 5.76
CA CYS A 167 -2.07 2.15 5.54
C CYS A 167 -2.68 1.28 6.64
N SER A 168 -3.75 1.76 7.27
CA SER A 168 -4.47 1.02 8.30
C SER A 168 -5.87 1.58 8.52
N ALA A 169 -6.81 0.72 8.93
CA ALA A 169 -8.11 1.17 9.45
C ALA A 169 -7.98 1.76 10.88
N THR A 170 -7.00 1.30 11.64
CA THR A 170 -6.77 1.69 13.04
C THR A 170 -5.30 2.02 13.29
N PRO A 171 -4.76 3.07 12.67
CA PRO A 171 -3.35 3.44 12.84
C PRO A 171 -3.06 3.89 14.27
N LYS A 172 -1.81 3.72 14.68
CA LYS A 172 -1.31 4.14 16.01
C LYS A 172 -0.06 4.99 15.84
N ASN A 173 0.19 5.90 16.80
CA ASN A 173 1.44 6.67 16.90
C ASN A 173 1.74 7.50 15.62
N TYR A 174 0.85 8.42 15.28
CA TYR A 174 1.03 9.38 14.18
C TYR A 174 0.69 10.80 14.65
N SER A 175 1.24 11.78 13.95
CA SER A 175 0.91 13.20 14.14
C SER A 175 -0.20 13.65 13.18
N ALA A 176 -0.91 14.72 13.51
CA ALA A 176 -2.02 15.20 12.69
C ALA A 176 -1.61 15.63 11.28
N ASN A 177 -0.38 16.15 11.12
CA ASN A 177 0.17 16.54 9.82
C ASN A 177 0.55 15.32 8.93
N GLU A 178 0.71 14.12 9.49
CA GLU A 178 0.95 12.88 8.74
C GLU A 178 -0.33 12.25 8.21
N LEU A 179 -1.48 12.57 8.78
CA LEU A 179 -2.75 11.88 8.55
C LEU A 179 -3.44 12.30 7.25
N VAL A 180 -3.82 11.31 6.45
CA VAL A 180 -4.89 11.37 5.45
C VAL A 180 -5.98 10.44 5.92
N GLU A 181 -7.16 10.96 6.18
CA GLU A 181 -8.27 10.20 6.78
C GLU A 181 -9.45 10.07 5.81
N VAL A 182 -9.91 8.84 5.65
CA VAL A 182 -11.20 8.50 5.06
C VAL A 182 -12.10 8.01 6.20
N THR A 183 -13.25 8.63 6.38
CA THR A 183 -14.17 8.29 7.47
C THR A 183 -15.19 7.22 7.08
N ASP A 184 -15.79 6.54 8.06
CA ASP A 184 -16.86 5.58 7.82
C ASP A 184 -18.08 6.26 7.19
N GLU A 185 -18.39 7.50 7.59
CA GLU A 185 -19.51 8.29 7.07
C GLU A 185 -19.36 8.53 5.56
N GLU A 186 -18.19 8.94 5.11
CA GLU A 186 -17.91 9.17 3.68
C GLU A 186 -18.10 7.90 2.84
N VAL A 187 -17.65 6.77 3.38
CA VAL A 187 -17.75 5.47 2.69
C VAL A 187 -19.21 4.97 2.63
N ILE A 188 -19.97 5.21 3.71
CA ILE A 188 -21.41 4.90 3.77
C ILE A 188 -22.21 5.79 2.80
N GLU A 189 -21.94 7.10 2.79
CA GLU A 189 -22.60 8.07 1.90
C GLU A 189 -22.33 7.76 0.43
N ALA A 190 -21.13 7.28 0.11
CA ALA A 190 -20.79 6.80 -1.22
C ALA A 190 -21.41 5.44 -1.59
N GLY A 191 -22.09 4.78 -0.65
CA GLY A 191 -22.76 3.49 -0.87
C GLY A 191 -21.81 2.30 -1.01
N LEU A 192 -20.54 2.42 -0.57
CA LEU A 192 -19.56 1.35 -0.67
C LEU A 192 -19.65 0.33 0.47
N ILE A 193 -20.18 0.73 1.62
CA ILE A 193 -20.49 -0.16 2.75
C ILE A 193 -21.91 0.11 3.25
N LYS A 194 -22.55 -0.93 3.83
CA LYS A 194 -23.90 -0.81 4.38
C LYS A 194 -23.86 -0.08 5.73
N LYS A 195 -24.78 0.88 5.93
CA LYS A 195 -24.88 1.68 7.17
C LYS A 195 -25.28 0.85 8.38
N MET A 196 -26.05 -0.25 8.19
CA MET A 196 -26.61 -1.04 9.27
C MET A 196 -26.84 -2.50 8.83
N ILE A 197 -26.51 -3.42 9.72
CA ILE A 197 -26.93 -4.83 9.63
C ILE A 197 -28.03 -5.00 10.69
N ALA A 198 -29.27 -5.26 10.26
CA ALA A 198 -30.35 -5.61 11.19
C ALA A 198 -30.26 -7.10 11.51
N ILE A 199 -30.06 -7.43 12.78
CA ILE A 199 -30.13 -8.79 13.29
C ILE A 199 -31.50 -8.95 13.92
N ASN A 200 -32.36 -9.83 13.38
CA ASN A 200 -33.64 -10.15 13.96
C ASN A 200 -33.42 -11.17 15.10
N MET A 201 -33.54 -10.69 16.35
CA MET A 201 -33.34 -11.51 17.55
C MET A 201 -34.62 -12.23 18.01
N GLU A 202 -35.76 -12.07 17.34
CA GLU A 202 -37.06 -12.58 17.82
C GLU A 202 -37.40 -14.00 17.30
N LEU A 203 -36.57 -14.60 16.45
CA LEU A 203 -36.78 -15.96 15.98
C LEU A 203 -35.81 -16.92 16.66
N PRO A 204 -36.31 -17.98 17.33
CA PRO A 204 -35.45 -18.96 18.03
C PRO A 204 -34.48 -19.71 17.14
N ASP A 205 -34.70 -19.71 15.82
CA ASP A 205 -33.85 -20.32 14.81
C ASP A 205 -33.32 -19.30 13.80
N ALA A 206 -32.97 -18.10 14.29
CA ALA A 206 -32.52 -17.01 13.42
C ALA A 206 -31.25 -17.37 12.65
N VAL A 207 -31.45 -17.83 11.44
CA VAL A 207 -30.45 -17.78 10.38
C VAL A 207 -30.31 -16.30 9.97
N ASN A 208 -29.11 -15.78 9.93
CA ASN A 208 -28.81 -14.43 9.50
C ASN A 208 -29.47 -14.12 8.15
N LEU A 209 -30.55 -13.37 8.16
CA LEU A 209 -31.17 -12.82 6.97
C LEU A 209 -30.42 -11.53 6.62
N VAL A 210 -29.51 -11.62 5.68
CA VAL A 210 -28.99 -10.45 4.98
C VAL A 210 -30.09 -10.05 4.01
N GLN A 211 -30.81 -8.98 4.28
CA GLN A 211 -31.72 -8.36 3.32
C GLN A 211 -30.89 -7.45 2.41
N ASP A 212 -31.04 -7.72 1.12
CA ASP A 212 -30.52 -6.88 0.02
C ASP A 212 -31.17 -5.50 -0.04
#